data_5eb56bad3951da303f9c8108f1afa8a9
#
_entry.id   5eb56bad3951da303f9c8108f1afa8a9
#
_cell.length_a   1.000
_cell.length_b   1.000
_cell.length_c   1.000
_cell.angle_alpha   90.00
_cell.angle_beta   90.00
_cell.angle_gamma   90.00
#
_symmetry.space_group_name_H-M   'P 1'
#
loop_
_entity.id
_entity.type
_entity.pdbx_description
1 polymer ?
#
loop_
_entity_poly.entity_id
_entity_poly.type
_entity_poly.pdbx_seq_one_letter_code
_entity_poly.pdbx_strand_id
1 'polypeptide(L)'
;MHNSTKPYAWVISDGTKGMENQSLAFAKLLNINYELIKYNPPYFLKKIPLSNKLYISSLKKYFLRNTTIPSYIITTGKRMAGVSVALKFILKDKVITIHIQNPKLPFEYFNLLLIPEHDNITAKNVIQTKGALCFFDSNDLNKFDEKKIKLIKKNKQNLILLMMGGKNKRYEPKNSDYYYLSMKIIEATKNVGGQLIVLISRRTPLKAIKILQSSFLKHYEHFQIITSSEHNPYPDILKITDYIVVTSDSVNMISEASNLFIPLFVSYFPQETGKISCFLNNLEKLGVLKKFKGKLFHYRKNKLNTNKETILKVNKFLGL
;
A
#
# COMPACT_ATOMS: atom_id res chain seq x y z
N MET A 1 -35.45 1.66 -22.78
CA MET A 1 -33.97 1.58 -22.80
C MET A 1 -33.43 2.22 -21.49
N HIS A 2 -33.14 1.42 -20.48
CA HIS A 2 -32.49 1.95 -19.25
C HIS A 2 -31.07 2.32 -19.61
N ASN A 3 -30.78 3.61 -19.66
CA ASN A 3 -29.43 4.13 -19.58
C ASN A 3 -28.83 3.69 -18.21
N SER A 4 -28.18 2.56 -18.17
CA SER A 4 -27.41 2.14 -17.00
C SER A 4 -26.19 3.05 -16.92
N THR A 5 -26.35 4.19 -16.26
CA THR A 5 -25.21 5.01 -15.88
C THR A 5 -24.27 4.10 -15.08
N LYS A 6 -23.02 3.96 -15.53
CA LYS A 6 -22.01 3.16 -14.80
C LYS A 6 -22.00 3.58 -13.33
N PRO A 7 -21.95 2.63 -12.41
CA PRO A 7 -21.91 2.96 -10.99
C PRO A 7 -20.74 3.91 -10.68
N TYR A 8 -20.99 4.86 -9.80
CA TYR A 8 -20.07 5.94 -9.46
C TYR A 8 -19.69 5.88 -7.99
N ALA A 9 -18.44 6.14 -7.66
CA ALA A 9 -17.94 6.08 -6.30
C ALA A 9 -17.24 7.36 -5.85
N TRP A 10 -17.40 7.70 -4.57
CA TRP A 10 -16.48 8.59 -3.88
C TRP A 10 -15.38 7.77 -3.21
N VAL A 11 -14.13 8.03 -3.61
CA VAL A 11 -12.95 7.53 -2.94
C VAL A 11 -12.46 8.61 -1.99
N ILE A 12 -12.66 8.42 -0.69
CA ILE A 12 -12.37 9.47 0.31
C ILE A 12 -11.06 9.14 1.02
N SER A 13 -10.10 10.07 0.97
CA SER A 13 -8.73 9.90 1.46
C SER A 13 -8.29 11.05 2.35
N ASP A 14 -7.50 10.75 3.40
CA ASP A 14 -6.79 11.76 4.20
C ASP A 14 -5.43 12.19 3.59
N GLY A 15 -5.16 11.79 2.34
CA GLY A 15 -3.90 12.05 1.64
C GLY A 15 -2.76 11.09 2.00
N THR A 16 -3.01 10.08 2.85
CA THR A 16 -2.02 9.04 3.14
C THR A 16 -1.89 8.09 1.95
N LYS A 17 -0.82 8.22 1.15
CA LYS A 17 -0.63 7.52 -0.13
C LYS A 17 -0.89 6.01 -0.07
N GLY A 18 -0.33 5.29 0.91
CA GLY A 18 -0.54 3.85 1.03
C GLY A 18 -2.00 3.45 1.32
N MET A 19 -2.82 4.33 1.92
CA MET A 19 -4.25 4.13 2.12
C MET A 19 -5.04 4.52 0.87
N GLU A 20 -4.71 5.67 0.29
CA GLU A 20 -5.30 6.18 -0.95
C GLU A 20 -5.16 5.15 -2.08
N ASN A 21 -3.95 4.59 -2.27
CA ASN A 21 -3.68 3.59 -3.29
C ASN A 21 -4.55 2.33 -3.14
N GLN A 22 -4.84 1.88 -1.92
CA GLN A 22 -5.73 0.74 -1.71
C GLN A 22 -7.18 1.04 -2.11
N SER A 23 -7.69 2.22 -1.77
CA SER A 23 -9.04 2.66 -2.18
C SER A 23 -9.15 2.82 -3.69
N LEU A 24 -8.13 3.41 -4.34
CA LEU A 24 -8.05 3.55 -5.79
C LEU A 24 -7.93 2.20 -6.50
N ALA A 25 -7.10 1.30 -5.95
CA ALA A 25 -6.99 -0.07 -6.45
C ALA A 25 -8.35 -0.78 -6.44
N PHE A 26 -9.09 -0.63 -5.36
CA PHE A 26 -10.39 -1.25 -5.22
C PHE A 26 -11.42 -0.68 -6.21
N ALA A 27 -11.49 0.64 -6.39
CA ALA A 27 -12.35 1.27 -7.40
C ALA A 27 -12.02 0.80 -8.82
N LYS A 28 -10.71 0.68 -9.15
CA LYS A 28 -10.22 0.14 -10.42
C LYS A 28 -10.64 -1.32 -10.61
N LEU A 29 -10.53 -2.15 -9.58
CA LEU A 29 -10.91 -3.56 -9.63
C LEU A 29 -12.41 -3.78 -9.84
N LEU A 30 -13.25 -2.91 -9.29
CA LEU A 30 -14.69 -2.91 -9.52
C LEU A 30 -15.07 -2.34 -10.90
N ASN A 31 -14.12 -1.81 -11.65
CA ASN A 31 -14.35 -1.14 -12.94
C ASN A 31 -15.44 -0.05 -12.89
N ILE A 32 -15.47 0.73 -11.82
CA ILE A 32 -16.43 1.82 -11.60
C ILE A 32 -15.76 3.18 -11.78
N ASN A 33 -16.55 4.16 -12.23
CA ASN A 33 -16.10 5.55 -12.25
C ASN A 33 -15.99 6.06 -10.82
N TYR A 34 -14.97 6.88 -10.54
CA TYR A 34 -14.79 7.42 -9.19
C TYR A 34 -14.27 8.85 -9.20
N GLU A 35 -14.56 9.55 -8.12
CA GLU A 35 -13.95 10.83 -7.76
C GLU A 35 -13.07 10.65 -6.51
N LEU A 36 -11.81 11.09 -6.60
CA LEU A 36 -10.92 11.11 -5.44
C LEU A 36 -11.12 12.39 -4.64
N ILE A 37 -11.70 12.26 -3.47
CA ILE A 37 -11.99 13.37 -2.57
C ILE A 37 -10.98 13.36 -1.42
N LYS A 38 -10.10 14.36 -1.37
CA LYS A 38 -9.17 14.54 -0.25
C LYS A 38 -9.88 15.30 0.86
N TYR A 39 -10.14 14.62 1.96
CA TYR A 39 -10.81 15.20 3.13
C TYR A 39 -9.99 15.00 4.40
N ASN A 40 -9.65 16.10 5.04
CA ASN A 40 -8.98 16.09 6.34
C ASN A 40 -9.87 16.84 7.33
N PRO A 41 -10.65 16.12 8.17
CA PRO A 41 -11.56 16.77 9.12
C PRO A 41 -10.78 17.70 10.04
N PRO A 42 -11.30 18.90 10.34
CA PRO A 42 -10.70 19.81 11.31
C PRO A 42 -10.39 19.13 12.63
N TYR A 43 -9.31 19.53 13.30
CA TYR A 43 -8.81 18.84 14.50
C TYR A 43 -9.85 18.69 15.60
N PHE A 44 -10.67 19.72 15.82
CA PHE A 44 -11.72 19.70 16.82
C PHE A 44 -12.82 18.66 16.49
N LEU A 45 -13.14 18.44 15.22
CA LEU A 45 -14.11 17.43 14.80
C LEU A 45 -13.61 16.00 15.02
N LYS A 46 -12.30 15.78 15.07
CA LYS A 46 -11.71 14.45 15.35
C LYS A 46 -11.98 13.94 16.77
N LYS A 47 -12.33 14.86 17.69
CA LYS A 47 -12.62 14.54 19.10
C LYS A 47 -14.12 14.48 19.41
N ILE A 48 -14.97 14.85 18.47
CA ILE A 48 -16.43 14.89 18.64
C ILE A 48 -17.03 13.57 18.19
N PRO A 49 -18.05 13.03 18.90
CA PRO A 49 -18.77 11.84 18.46
C PRO A 49 -19.36 11.98 17.06
N LEU A 50 -19.36 10.90 16.29
CA LEU A 50 -19.86 10.86 14.90
C LEU A 50 -21.34 11.28 14.76
N SER A 51 -22.12 11.12 15.83
CA SER A 51 -23.53 11.51 15.92
C SER A 51 -23.74 13.01 16.20
N ASN A 52 -22.68 13.75 16.46
CA ASN A 52 -22.79 15.18 16.78
C ASN A 52 -23.31 15.99 15.57
N LYS A 53 -24.31 16.83 15.79
CA LYS A 53 -24.96 17.67 14.76
C LYS A 53 -23.95 18.56 14.01
N LEU A 54 -22.95 19.11 14.70
CA LEU A 54 -21.90 19.95 14.08
C LEU A 54 -21.04 19.14 13.11
N TYR A 55 -20.66 17.91 13.48
CA TYR A 55 -19.91 17.02 12.61
C TYR A 55 -20.70 16.67 11.34
N ILE A 56 -21.97 16.27 11.53
CA ILE A 56 -22.90 15.94 10.43
C ILE A 56 -23.13 17.16 9.54
N SER A 57 -23.35 18.34 10.12
CA SER A 57 -23.56 19.59 9.35
C SER A 57 -22.33 19.96 8.51
N SER A 58 -21.13 19.84 9.11
CA SER A 58 -19.86 20.06 8.38
C SER A 58 -19.70 19.12 7.19
N LEU A 59 -20.00 17.83 7.36
CA LEU A 59 -19.96 16.85 6.28
C LEU A 59 -20.98 17.12 5.18
N LYS A 60 -22.22 17.45 5.56
CA LYS A 60 -23.27 17.85 4.59
C LYS A 60 -22.81 19.05 3.76
N LYS A 61 -22.27 20.07 4.41
CA LYS A 61 -21.77 21.27 3.74
C LYS A 61 -20.62 20.95 2.77
N TYR A 62 -19.74 20.01 3.11
CA TYR A 62 -18.58 19.65 2.29
C TYR A 62 -18.94 18.71 1.14
N PHE A 63 -19.69 17.65 1.42
CA PHE A 63 -19.93 16.57 0.45
C PHE A 63 -21.22 16.72 -0.37
N LEU A 64 -22.22 17.46 0.12
CA LEU A 64 -23.53 17.55 -0.54
C LEU A 64 -23.77 18.89 -1.25
N ARG A 65 -22.76 19.71 -1.41
CA ARG A 65 -22.86 20.93 -2.21
C ARG A 65 -22.72 20.58 -3.70
N ASN A 66 -23.88 20.59 -4.38
CA ASN A 66 -23.95 20.47 -5.86
C ASN A 66 -23.26 19.21 -6.46
N THR A 67 -23.31 18.09 -5.77
CA THR A 67 -22.67 16.86 -6.24
C THR A 67 -23.66 15.72 -6.46
N THR A 68 -23.39 14.90 -7.45
CA THR A 68 -24.12 13.65 -7.66
C THR A 68 -23.86 12.68 -6.50
N ILE A 69 -24.92 12.12 -5.91
CA ILE A 69 -24.78 11.13 -4.84
C ILE A 69 -24.18 9.86 -5.46
N PRO A 70 -23.09 9.31 -4.90
CA PRO A 70 -22.44 8.11 -5.43
C PRO A 70 -23.23 6.85 -5.08
N SER A 71 -23.03 5.78 -5.84
CA SER A 71 -23.50 4.43 -5.47
C SER A 71 -22.63 3.83 -4.37
N TYR A 72 -21.33 4.16 -4.35
CA TYR A 72 -20.35 3.62 -3.41
C TYR A 72 -19.54 4.71 -2.72
N ILE A 73 -19.26 4.49 -1.44
CA ILE A 73 -18.27 5.26 -0.67
C ILE A 73 -17.14 4.31 -0.29
N ILE A 74 -15.95 4.56 -0.81
CA ILE A 74 -14.76 3.74 -0.59
C ILE A 74 -13.78 4.52 0.29
N THR A 75 -13.40 3.92 1.42
CA THR A 75 -12.50 4.54 2.39
C THR A 75 -11.47 3.54 2.89
N THR A 76 -10.31 4.01 3.35
CA THR A 76 -9.26 3.17 3.91
C THR A 76 -8.71 3.74 5.21
N GLY A 77 -8.55 2.86 6.20
CA GLY A 77 -7.84 3.16 7.44
C GLY A 77 -8.66 3.91 8.49
N LYS A 78 -8.22 3.81 9.74
CA LYS A 78 -8.95 4.26 10.94
C LYS A 78 -9.47 5.71 10.87
N ARG A 79 -8.73 6.63 10.20
CA ARG A 79 -9.12 8.04 10.13
C ARG A 79 -10.36 8.26 9.28
N MET A 80 -10.49 7.52 8.19
CA MET A 80 -11.60 7.66 7.24
C MET A 80 -12.81 6.79 7.61
N ALA A 81 -12.66 5.85 8.53
CA ALA A 81 -13.76 5.02 9.01
C ALA A 81 -14.92 5.86 9.57
N GLY A 82 -14.63 6.84 10.40
CA GLY A 82 -15.65 7.74 10.96
C GLY A 82 -16.38 8.57 9.90
N VAL A 83 -15.66 9.03 8.89
CA VAL A 83 -16.24 9.77 7.74
C VAL A 83 -17.20 8.88 6.96
N SER A 84 -16.79 7.63 6.70
CA SER A 84 -17.62 6.63 6.01
C SER A 84 -18.93 6.37 6.75
N VAL A 85 -18.86 6.15 8.07
CA VAL A 85 -20.04 5.92 8.93
C VAL A 85 -20.96 7.14 8.92
N ALA A 86 -20.42 8.34 9.13
CA ALA A 86 -21.23 9.55 9.16
C ALA A 86 -21.93 9.82 7.81
N LEU A 87 -21.26 9.59 6.69
CA LEU A 87 -21.86 9.71 5.35
C LEU A 87 -22.95 8.64 5.12
N LYS A 88 -22.77 7.42 5.62
CA LYS A 88 -23.83 6.40 5.59
C LYS A 88 -25.07 6.84 6.37
N PHE A 89 -24.90 7.41 7.57
CA PHE A 89 -26.04 7.97 8.31
C PHE A 89 -26.76 9.11 7.57
N ILE A 90 -26.02 9.95 6.86
CA ILE A 90 -26.57 11.06 6.09
C ILE A 90 -27.32 10.58 4.85
N LEU A 91 -26.72 9.63 4.10
CA LEU A 91 -27.18 9.18 2.79
C LEU A 91 -28.04 7.91 2.88
N LYS A 92 -28.04 7.23 4.02
CA LYS A 92 -28.82 6.00 4.30
C LYS A 92 -28.61 4.93 3.20
N ASP A 93 -29.69 4.36 2.68
CA ASP A 93 -29.67 3.27 1.72
C ASP A 93 -29.32 3.72 0.28
N LYS A 94 -29.07 5.02 0.08
CA LYS A 94 -28.64 5.53 -1.24
C LYS A 94 -27.21 5.18 -1.59
N VAL A 95 -26.41 4.72 -0.61
CA VAL A 95 -24.98 4.41 -0.79
C VAL A 95 -24.59 3.11 -0.13
N ILE A 96 -23.67 2.38 -0.76
CA ILE A 96 -22.99 1.23 -0.20
C ILE A 96 -21.61 1.68 0.32
N THR A 97 -21.36 1.53 1.60
CA THR A 97 -20.07 1.88 2.20
C THR A 97 -19.14 0.68 2.22
N ILE A 98 -17.96 0.85 1.63
CA ILE A 98 -16.91 -0.17 1.57
C ILE A 98 -15.68 0.42 2.28
N HIS A 99 -15.25 -0.23 3.35
CA HIS A 99 -14.10 0.24 4.11
C HIS A 99 -12.99 -0.81 4.12
N ILE A 100 -11.77 -0.34 3.85
CA ILE A 100 -10.57 -1.19 3.75
C ILE A 100 -9.74 -1.02 5.01
N GLN A 101 -9.30 -2.14 5.58
CA GLN A 101 -8.64 -2.31 6.88
C GLN A 101 -9.62 -2.27 8.05
N ASN A 102 -9.12 -2.64 9.24
CA ASN A 102 -9.91 -2.64 10.47
C ASN A 102 -10.29 -1.20 10.87
N PRO A 103 -11.59 -0.84 10.86
CA PRO A 103 -12.05 0.52 11.14
C PRO A 103 -11.86 0.93 12.60
N LYS A 104 -11.74 -0.04 13.53
CA LYS A 104 -11.81 0.17 14.98
C LYS A 104 -13.13 0.82 15.44
N LEU A 105 -14.19 0.55 14.71
CA LEU A 105 -15.59 0.91 14.97
C LEU A 105 -16.45 -0.35 14.82
N PRO A 106 -17.68 -0.38 15.35
CA PRO A 106 -18.62 -1.47 15.15
C PRO A 106 -18.83 -1.78 13.67
N PHE A 107 -18.80 -3.08 13.31
CA PHE A 107 -18.78 -3.51 11.91
C PHE A 107 -20.13 -3.33 11.22
N GLU A 108 -21.21 -3.36 11.97
CA GLU A 108 -22.57 -3.11 11.49
C GLU A 108 -22.79 -1.71 10.88
N TYR A 109 -21.90 -0.78 11.17
CA TYR A 109 -21.92 0.56 10.55
C TYR A 109 -21.46 0.58 9.10
N PHE A 110 -20.94 -0.52 8.58
CA PHE A 110 -20.44 -0.63 7.22
C PHE A 110 -21.25 -1.68 6.45
N ASN A 111 -21.41 -1.48 5.13
CA ASN A 111 -22.00 -2.51 4.29
C ASN A 111 -20.99 -3.62 4.00
N LEU A 112 -19.72 -3.25 3.74
CA LEU A 112 -18.63 -4.19 3.46
C LEU A 112 -17.32 -3.71 4.07
N LEU A 113 -16.59 -4.64 4.66
CA LEU A 113 -15.24 -4.45 5.20
C LEU A 113 -14.26 -5.39 4.51
N LEU A 114 -13.14 -4.84 4.04
CA LEU A 114 -12.01 -5.61 3.52
C LEU A 114 -10.89 -5.58 4.56
N ILE A 115 -10.71 -6.65 5.30
CA ILE A 115 -9.78 -6.72 6.43
C ILE A 115 -8.69 -7.74 6.15
N PRO A 116 -7.39 -7.40 6.33
CA PRO A 116 -6.31 -8.36 6.15
C PRO A 116 -6.45 -9.59 7.05
N GLU A 117 -6.16 -10.79 6.52
CA GLU A 117 -6.22 -12.07 7.24
C GLU A 117 -5.41 -12.07 8.55
N HIS A 118 -4.25 -11.37 8.56
CA HIS A 118 -3.41 -11.26 9.75
C HIS A 118 -4.04 -10.47 10.92
N ASP A 119 -5.16 -9.80 10.70
CA ASP A 119 -5.94 -9.20 11.78
C ASP A 119 -6.82 -10.21 12.50
N ASN A 120 -7.03 -11.39 11.90
CA ASN A 120 -7.81 -12.49 12.46
C ASN A 120 -9.23 -12.07 12.88
N ILE A 121 -9.94 -11.39 11.98
CA ILE A 121 -11.28 -10.85 12.19
C ILE A 121 -12.24 -11.48 11.18
N THR A 122 -13.37 -12.00 11.70
CA THR A 122 -14.47 -12.54 10.89
C THR A 122 -15.78 -11.90 11.30
N ALA A 123 -16.63 -11.55 10.34
CA ALA A 123 -18.01 -11.12 10.53
C ALA A 123 -18.79 -11.30 9.21
N LYS A 124 -20.13 -11.19 9.25
CA LYS A 124 -20.99 -11.40 8.08
C LYS A 124 -20.66 -10.46 6.90
N ASN A 125 -20.23 -9.24 7.20
CA ASN A 125 -19.87 -8.20 6.21
C ASN A 125 -18.35 -7.98 6.10
N VAL A 126 -17.53 -8.96 6.50
CA VAL A 126 -16.08 -8.92 6.40
C VAL A 126 -15.60 -9.91 5.35
N ILE A 127 -14.86 -9.40 4.38
CA ILE A 127 -14.05 -10.19 3.45
C ILE A 127 -12.59 -10.07 3.86
N GLN A 128 -11.97 -11.20 4.17
CA GLN A 128 -10.55 -11.24 4.49
C GLN A 128 -9.70 -11.19 3.23
N THR A 129 -8.64 -10.36 3.25
CA THR A 129 -7.67 -10.20 2.18
C THR A 129 -6.31 -10.76 2.58
N LYS A 130 -5.62 -11.46 1.68
CA LYS A 130 -4.28 -12.04 1.94
C LYS A 130 -3.20 -10.99 2.22
N GLY A 131 -3.40 -9.78 1.72
CA GLY A 131 -2.51 -8.63 1.91
C GLY A 131 -3.23 -7.34 1.60
N ALA A 132 -2.49 -6.24 1.46
CA ALA A 132 -3.04 -4.96 1.02
C ALA A 132 -3.42 -5.03 -0.46
N LEU A 133 -4.49 -4.33 -0.85
CA LEU A 133 -4.86 -4.16 -2.25
C LEU A 133 -3.80 -3.32 -2.97
N CYS A 134 -3.45 -3.72 -4.17
CA CYS A 134 -2.36 -3.14 -4.94
C CYS A 134 -2.89 -2.38 -6.14
N PHE A 135 -2.47 -1.13 -6.28
CA PHE A 135 -2.87 -0.28 -7.40
C PHE A 135 -2.27 -0.75 -8.74
N PHE A 136 -1.08 -1.35 -8.68
CA PHE A 136 -0.37 -1.90 -9.83
C PHE A 136 -0.43 -3.43 -9.82
N ASP A 137 -0.69 -4.01 -10.98
CA ASP A 137 -0.49 -5.43 -11.23
C ASP A 137 0.55 -5.64 -12.35
N SER A 138 0.84 -6.90 -12.68
CA SER A 138 1.82 -7.21 -13.75
C SER A 138 1.42 -6.69 -15.12
N ASN A 139 0.13 -6.47 -15.39
CA ASN A 139 -0.36 -5.98 -16.68
C ASN A 139 -0.16 -4.48 -16.80
N ASP A 140 -0.28 -3.75 -15.68
CA ASP A 140 0.01 -2.30 -15.65
C ASP A 140 1.50 -2.02 -15.94
N LEU A 141 2.38 -2.99 -15.67
CA LEU A 141 3.82 -2.88 -15.93
C LEU A 141 4.19 -3.02 -17.42
N ASN A 142 3.26 -3.42 -18.30
CA ASN A 142 3.53 -3.61 -19.73
C ASN A 142 3.55 -2.31 -20.56
N LYS A 143 3.13 -1.17 -20.01
CA LYS A 143 3.17 0.14 -20.68
C LYS A 143 4.50 0.82 -20.39
N PHE A 144 5.41 0.85 -21.37
CA PHE A 144 6.77 1.41 -21.23
C PHE A 144 6.90 2.86 -21.70
N ASP A 145 7.69 3.63 -20.94
CA ASP A 145 8.39 4.82 -21.45
C ASP A 145 9.90 4.50 -21.52
N GLU A 146 10.37 4.07 -22.68
CA GLU A 146 11.78 3.67 -22.88
C GLU A 146 12.79 4.77 -22.53
N LYS A 147 12.42 6.05 -22.71
CA LYS A 147 13.31 7.17 -22.41
C LYS A 147 13.57 7.29 -20.91
N LYS A 148 12.52 7.10 -20.08
CA LYS A 148 12.67 7.10 -18.62
C LYS A 148 13.48 5.92 -18.12
N ILE A 149 13.31 4.77 -18.73
CA ILE A 149 14.06 3.54 -18.37
C ILE A 149 15.55 3.71 -18.62
N LYS A 150 15.95 4.28 -19.77
CA LYS A 150 17.36 4.55 -20.09
C LYS A 150 18.04 5.51 -19.11
N LEU A 151 17.28 6.45 -18.53
CA LEU A 151 17.78 7.37 -17.50
C LEU A 151 18.03 6.67 -16.15
N ILE A 152 17.28 5.62 -15.87
CA ILE A 152 17.32 4.90 -14.60
C ILE A 152 18.33 3.75 -14.66
N LYS A 153 18.30 2.93 -15.73
CA LYS A 153 19.18 1.76 -15.92
C LYS A 153 20.33 2.13 -16.86
N LYS A 154 21.48 2.45 -16.29
CA LYS A 154 22.65 2.95 -17.07
C LYS A 154 23.39 1.86 -17.85
N ASN A 155 23.27 0.57 -17.50
CA ASN A 155 24.00 -0.55 -18.12
C ASN A 155 23.13 -1.84 -18.17
N LYS A 156 23.62 -2.90 -18.82
CA LYS A 156 23.00 -4.25 -18.81
C LYS A 156 23.11 -5.01 -17.46
N GLN A 157 23.36 -4.29 -16.36
CA GLN A 157 23.49 -4.85 -15.03
C GLN A 157 22.12 -5.19 -14.43
N ASN A 158 22.10 -6.10 -13.46
CA ASN A 158 20.91 -6.35 -12.66
C ASN A 158 20.47 -5.10 -11.90
N LEU A 159 19.19 -4.82 -11.84
CA LEU A 159 18.66 -3.73 -11.05
C LEU A 159 18.07 -4.25 -9.73
N ILE A 160 18.63 -3.80 -8.63
CA ILE A 160 18.16 -4.11 -7.28
C ILE A 160 17.38 -2.91 -6.75
N LEU A 161 16.14 -3.16 -6.35
CA LEU A 161 15.29 -2.16 -5.71
C LEU A 161 15.22 -2.40 -4.21
N LEU A 162 15.76 -1.51 -3.41
CA LEU A 162 15.56 -1.48 -1.96
C LEU A 162 14.40 -0.53 -1.62
N MET A 163 13.30 -1.06 -1.12
CA MET A 163 12.18 -0.29 -0.61
C MET A 163 12.34 -0.09 0.91
N MET A 164 12.72 1.13 1.30
CA MET A 164 13.07 1.46 2.68
C MET A 164 11.87 2.05 3.44
N GLY A 165 11.45 1.36 4.47
CA GLY A 165 10.50 1.86 5.45
C GLY A 165 11.17 2.68 6.55
N GLY A 166 10.70 2.55 7.78
CA GLY A 166 11.25 3.26 8.92
C GLY A 166 10.42 3.12 10.18
N LYS A 167 10.47 4.14 11.04
CA LYS A 167 9.72 4.17 12.30
C LYS A 167 8.23 3.90 12.10
N ASN A 168 7.68 3.08 12.94
CA ASN A 168 6.23 2.84 13.04
C ASN A 168 5.80 2.80 14.53
N LYS A 169 4.52 2.50 14.79
CA LYS A 169 3.98 2.44 16.15
C LYS A 169 4.51 1.27 16.98
N ARG A 170 5.09 0.24 16.34
CA ARG A 170 5.55 -0.99 17.01
C ARG A 170 7.00 -0.88 17.44
N TYR A 171 7.82 -0.24 16.63
CA TYR A 171 9.26 -0.07 16.91
C TYR A 171 9.87 1.08 16.10
N GLU A 172 11.04 1.48 16.52
CA GLU A 172 11.90 2.43 15.84
C GLU A 172 13.25 1.77 15.56
N PRO A 173 13.62 1.55 14.27
CA PRO A 173 14.92 0.99 13.94
C PRO A 173 16.06 1.90 14.44
N LYS A 174 17.12 1.30 14.96
CA LYS A 174 18.32 1.99 15.40
C LYS A 174 19.22 2.36 14.22
N ASN A 175 20.15 3.28 14.43
CA ASN A 175 21.14 3.64 13.42
C ASN A 175 21.98 2.43 12.97
N SER A 176 22.33 1.54 13.90
CA SER A 176 23.02 0.28 13.61
C SER A 176 22.22 -0.61 12.65
N ASP A 177 20.90 -0.67 12.78
CA ASP A 177 20.07 -1.50 11.89
C ASP A 177 20.14 -1.01 10.45
N TYR A 178 20.11 0.31 10.25
CA TYR A 178 20.27 0.92 8.93
C TYR A 178 21.68 0.73 8.36
N TYR A 179 22.70 0.85 9.21
CA TYR A 179 24.07 0.59 8.80
C TYR A 179 24.29 -0.86 8.38
N TYR A 180 23.86 -1.83 9.18
CA TYR A 180 23.95 -3.25 8.84
C TYR A 180 23.17 -3.61 7.57
N LEU A 181 21.99 -3.02 7.39
CA LEU A 181 21.23 -3.20 6.16
C LEU A 181 21.99 -2.64 4.96
N SER A 182 22.58 -1.43 5.08
CA SER A 182 23.35 -0.82 3.99
C SER A 182 24.54 -1.69 3.57
N MET A 183 25.29 -2.23 4.52
CA MET A 183 26.43 -3.10 4.23
C MET A 183 26.00 -4.41 3.56
N LYS A 184 24.95 -5.05 4.07
CA LYS A 184 24.42 -6.30 3.48
C LYS A 184 23.87 -6.09 2.05
N ILE A 185 23.19 -4.97 1.78
CA ILE A 185 22.63 -4.74 0.45
C ILE A 185 23.73 -4.37 -0.55
N ILE A 186 24.76 -3.63 -0.14
CA ILE A 186 25.94 -3.34 -0.96
C ILE A 186 26.62 -4.65 -1.40
N GLU A 187 26.93 -5.52 -0.43
CA GLU A 187 27.57 -6.81 -0.71
C GLU A 187 26.71 -7.67 -1.64
N ALA A 188 25.42 -7.80 -1.33
CA ALA A 188 24.49 -8.56 -2.16
C ALA A 188 24.38 -8.01 -3.60
N THR A 189 24.41 -6.68 -3.75
CA THR A 189 24.35 -6.02 -5.06
C THR A 189 25.63 -6.24 -5.85
N LYS A 190 26.81 -6.16 -5.23
CA LYS A 190 28.10 -6.46 -5.84
C LYS A 190 28.15 -7.92 -6.34
N ASN A 191 27.68 -8.86 -5.52
CA ASN A 191 27.71 -10.29 -5.84
C ASN A 191 26.87 -10.68 -7.06
N VAL A 192 25.80 -9.92 -7.36
CA VAL A 192 24.98 -10.14 -8.55
C VAL A 192 25.34 -9.22 -9.72
N GLY A 193 26.40 -8.40 -9.59
CA GLY A 193 26.83 -7.45 -10.63
C GLY A 193 25.74 -6.44 -10.95
N GLY A 194 25.16 -5.78 -9.94
CA GLY A 194 23.95 -4.98 -10.09
C GLY A 194 24.11 -3.47 -9.90
N GLN A 195 23.04 -2.75 -10.11
CA GLN A 195 22.83 -1.33 -9.76
C GLN A 195 21.78 -1.27 -8.65
N LEU A 196 21.99 -0.43 -7.65
CA LEU A 196 21.10 -0.28 -6.49
C LEU A 196 20.25 0.98 -6.61
N ILE A 197 18.93 0.83 -6.55
CA ILE A 197 18.00 1.93 -6.35
C ILE A 197 17.36 1.79 -4.97
N VAL A 198 17.36 2.86 -4.21
CA VAL A 198 16.75 2.93 -2.88
C VAL A 198 15.56 3.88 -2.91
N LEU A 199 14.37 3.34 -2.73
CA LEU A 199 13.15 4.13 -2.55
C LEU A 199 12.92 4.41 -1.06
N ILE A 200 12.94 5.68 -0.71
CA ILE A 200 12.76 6.16 0.65
C ILE A 200 11.28 6.43 0.93
N SER A 201 10.77 5.87 2.02
CA SER A 201 9.42 6.18 2.50
C SER A 201 9.37 7.45 3.34
N ARG A 202 8.18 8.03 3.50
CA ARG A 202 7.95 9.17 4.40
C ARG A 202 8.27 8.87 5.88
N ARG A 203 8.37 7.59 6.25
CA ARG A 203 8.67 7.15 7.61
C ARG A 203 10.15 6.92 7.85
N THR A 204 10.98 6.98 6.81
CA THR A 204 12.42 6.81 6.91
C THR A 204 13.03 8.06 7.51
N PRO A 205 13.69 7.99 8.67
CA PRO A 205 14.29 9.17 9.31
C PRO A 205 15.43 9.74 8.46
N LEU A 206 15.59 11.07 8.46
CA LEU A 206 16.68 11.74 7.75
C LEU A 206 18.07 11.19 8.14
N LYS A 207 18.23 10.82 9.41
CA LYS A 207 19.46 10.21 9.90
C LYS A 207 19.76 8.86 9.24
N ALA A 208 18.71 8.05 9.01
CA ALA A 208 18.85 6.79 8.27
C ALA A 208 19.26 7.03 6.80
N ILE A 209 18.70 8.05 6.15
CA ILE A 209 19.06 8.42 4.77
C ILE A 209 20.54 8.80 4.71
N LYS A 210 21.03 9.61 5.68
CA LYS A 210 22.45 9.99 5.76
C LYS A 210 23.37 8.78 5.97
N ILE A 211 22.98 7.82 6.83
CA ILE A 211 23.74 6.59 7.05
C ILE A 211 23.84 5.76 5.76
N LEU A 212 22.72 5.56 5.06
CA LEU A 212 22.70 4.86 3.78
C LEU A 212 23.59 5.56 2.75
N GLN A 213 23.42 6.88 2.60
CA GLN A 213 24.16 7.67 1.64
C GLN A 213 25.67 7.62 1.89
N SER A 214 26.11 7.81 3.14
CA SER A 214 27.53 7.74 3.50
C SER A 214 28.10 6.33 3.29
N SER A 215 27.36 5.28 3.65
CA SER A 215 27.79 3.89 3.42
C SER A 215 27.93 3.58 1.93
N PHE A 216 26.97 4.04 1.10
CA PHE A 216 27.01 3.80 -0.33
C PHE A 216 28.16 4.57 -0.99
N LEU A 217 28.29 5.86 -0.73
CA LEU A 217 29.40 6.68 -1.27
C LEU A 217 30.77 6.09 -0.94
N LYS A 218 30.94 5.49 0.23
CA LYS A 218 32.21 4.89 0.65
C LYS A 218 32.48 3.53 0.01
N HIS A 219 31.44 2.74 -0.29
CA HIS A 219 31.61 1.34 -0.60
C HIS A 219 31.02 0.89 -1.95
N TYR A 220 30.23 1.74 -2.62
CA TYR A 220 29.55 1.36 -3.86
C TYR A 220 29.16 2.55 -4.72
N GLU A 221 29.60 2.58 -5.98
CA GLU A 221 29.38 3.74 -6.88
C GLU A 221 28.06 3.70 -7.65
N HIS A 222 27.52 2.49 -7.89
CA HIS A 222 26.32 2.31 -8.73
C HIS A 222 25.03 2.32 -7.93
N PHE A 223 24.72 3.42 -7.27
CA PHE A 223 23.50 3.57 -6.49
C PHE A 223 22.76 4.89 -6.80
N GLN A 224 21.46 4.87 -6.52
CA GLN A 224 20.61 6.05 -6.54
C GLN A 224 19.63 6.01 -5.38
N ILE A 225 19.50 7.10 -4.63
CA ILE A 225 18.50 7.26 -3.57
C ILE A 225 17.39 8.17 -4.10
N ILE A 226 16.16 7.66 -4.11
CA ILE A 226 14.98 8.38 -4.56
C ILE A 226 14.09 8.65 -3.34
N THR A 227 13.90 9.92 -3.04
CA THR A 227 12.96 10.38 -2.02
C THR A 227 11.57 10.57 -2.62
N SER A 228 10.53 10.50 -1.80
CA SER A 228 9.16 10.72 -2.25
C SER A 228 9.01 12.13 -2.85
N SER A 229 8.92 12.23 -4.16
CA SER A 229 8.61 13.44 -4.91
C SER A 229 7.21 13.36 -5.53
N GLU A 230 6.69 14.46 -6.05
CA GLU A 230 5.42 14.49 -6.77
C GLU A 230 5.41 13.58 -8.00
N HIS A 231 6.56 13.39 -8.63
CA HIS A 231 6.78 12.46 -9.74
C HIS A 231 7.47 11.20 -9.24
N ASN A 232 6.71 10.33 -8.56
CA ASN A 232 7.25 9.07 -8.06
C ASN A 232 7.49 8.08 -9.22
N PRO A 233 8.75 7.77 -9.58
CA PRO A 233 9.08 6.86 -10.68
C PRO A 233 8.89 5.37 -10.31
N TYR A 234 8.27 5.07 -9.17
CA TYR A 234 8.13 3.72 -8.63
C TYR A 234 7.56 2.70 -9.62
N PRO A 235 6.47 2.99 -10.38
CA PRO A 235 5.97 2.05 -11.36
C PRO A 235 6.96 1.73 -12.48
N ASP A 236 7.72 2.73 -12.92
CA ASP A 236 8.71 2.57 -13.99
C ASP A 236 9.94 1.78 -13.51
N ILE A 237 10.35 2.00 -12.26
CA ILE A 237 11.45 1.24 -11.64
C ILE A 237 11.07 -0.25 -11.50
N LEU A 238 9.83 -0.55 -11.08
CA LEU A 238 9.37 -1.93 -10.93
C LEU A 238 9.47 -2.73 -12.24
N LYS A 239 9.25 -2.09 -13.40
CA LYS A 239 9.31 -2.75 -14.72
C LYS A 239 10.69 -3.30 -15.07
N ILE A 240 11.72 -2.64 -14.60
CA ILE A 240 13.12 -2.94 -14.94
C ILE A 240 13.89 -3.59 -13.79
N THR A 241 13.22 -3.84 -12.67
CA THR A 241 13.81 -4.41 -11.46
C THR A 241 13.98 -5.92 -11.60
N ASP A 242 15.17 -6.41 -11.30
CA ASP A 242 15.50 -7.84 -11.29
C ASP A 242 15.34 -8.46 -9.89
N TYR A 243 15.56 -7.69 -8.83
CA TYR A 243 15.41 -8.11 -7.42
C TYR A 243 14.79 -7.02 -6.57
N ILE A 244 13.85 -7.38 -5.71
CA ILE A 244 13.26 -6.45 -4.74
C ILE A 244 13.68 -6.85 -3.32
N VAL A 245 14.17 -5.89 -2.55
CA VAL A 245 14.37 -6.00 -1.10
C VAL A 245 13.47 -4.99 -0.40
N VAL A 246 12.68 -5.43 0.57
CA VAL A 246 11.75 -4.56 1.33
C VAL A 246 12.05 -4.70 2.82
N THR A 247 12.00 -3.61 3.57
CA THR A 247 12.06 -3.67 5.04
C THR A 247 10.74 -4.17 5.64
N SER A 248 10.80 -4.97 6.70
CA SER A 248 9.66 -5.71 7.28
C SER A 248 8.52 -4.83 7.82
N ASP A 249 8.78 -3.55 8.06
CA ASP A 249 7.83 -2.62 8.69
C ASP A 249 6.65 -2.20 7.80
N SER A 250 6.69 -2.47 6.49
CA SER A 250 5.70 -1.98 5.53
C SER A 250 4.90 -3.09 4.85
N VAL A 251 3.76 -3.45 5.44
CA VAL A 251 2.82 -4.43 4.84
C VAL A 251 2.39 -4.03 3.43
N ASN A 252 2.15 -2.74 3.17
CA ASN A 252 1.73 -2.26 1.85
C ASN A 252 2.80 -2.52 0.78
N MET A 253 4.06 -2.11 1.05
CA MET A 253 5.17 -2.30 0.10
C MET A 253 5.43 -3.78 -0.16
N ILE A 254 5.36 -4.61 0.90
CA ILE A 254 5.51 -6.07 0.78
C ILE A 254 4.37 -6.67 -0.03
N SER A 255 3.12 -6.25 0.22
CA SER A 255 1.96 -6.74 -0.53
C SER A 255 2.04 -6.35 -2.01
N GLU A 256 2.43 -5.12 -2.33
CA GLU A 256 2.64 -4.67 -3.71
C GLU A 256 3.69 -5.55 -4.42
N ALA A 257 4.87 -5.70 -3.82
CA ALA A 257 5.94 -6.53 -4.37
C ALA A 257 5.56 -8.02 -4.45
N SER A 258 4.68 -8.50 -3.55
CA SER A 258 4.20 -9.88 -3.52
C SER A 258 3.32 -10.24 -4.73
N ASN A 259 2.69 -9.25 -5.36
CA ASN A 259 1.85 -9.45 -6.55
C ASN A 259 2.62 -9.43 -7.87
N LEU A 260 3.94 -9.24 -7.83
CA LEU A 260 4.83 -9.27 -9.00
C LEU A 260 5.56 -10.62 -9.10
N PHE A 261 6.10 -10.96 -10.27
CA PHE A 261 6.92 -12.16 -10.44
C PHE A 261 8.40 -11.97 -10.08
N ILE A 262 8.80 -10.75 -9.71
CA ILE A 262 10.17 -10.39 -9.36
C ILE A 262 10.57 -11.07 -8.04
N PRO A 263 11.74 -11.70 -7.91
CA PRO A 263 12.25 -12.23 -6.66
C PRO A 263 12.19 -11.20 -5.52
N LEU A 264 11.48 -11.54 -4.44
CA LEU A 264 11.20 -10.66 -3.31
C LEU A 264 11.91 -11.15 -2.06
N PHE A 265 12.72 -10.28 -1.49
CA PHE A 265 13.38 -10.51 -0.22
C PHE A 265 12.91 -9.51 0.82
N VAL A 266 12.76 -9.94 2.07
CA VAL A 266 12.37 -9.05 3.18
C VAL A 266 13.49 -8.97 4.19
N SER A 267 13.96 -7.76 4.45
CA SER A 267 14.91 -7.47 5.53
C SER A 267 14.15 -7.21 6.82
N TYR A 268 14.31 -8.12 7.78
CA TYR A 268 13.66 -8.01 9.08
C TYR A 268 14.43 -7.06 9.97
N PHE A 269 13.73 -6.13 10.58
CA PHE A 269 14.27 -5.41 11.71
C PHE A 269 14.19 -6.29 12.98
N PRO A 270 15.12 -6.14 13.95
CA PRO A 270 15.23 -7.06 15.10
C PRO A 270 13.96 -7.17 15.95
N GLN A 271 13.14 -6.12 16.00
CA GLN A 271 11.93 -6.05 16.84
C GLN A 271 10.65 -6.53 16.11
N GLU A 272 10.76 -7.09 14.91
CA GLU A 272 9.57 -7.51 14.17
C GLU A 272 8.91 -8.74 14.79
N THR A 273 7.75 -8.54 15.40
CA THR A 273 6.99 -9.56 16.12
C THR A 273 5.49 -9.45 15.86
N GLY A 274 4.70 -10.37 16.42
CA GLY A 274 3.24 -10.35 16.41
C GLY A 274 2.64 -10.57 15.01
N LYS A 275 1.56 -9.88 14.71
CA LYS A 275 0.75 -10.09 13.49
C LYS A 275 1.53 -9.96 12.18
N ILE A 276 2.50 -9.05 12.14
CA ILE A 276 3.31 -8.83 10.93
C ILE A 276 4.32 -9.95 10.76
N SER A 277 4.93 -10.42 11.84
CA SER A 277 5.78 -11.61 11.78
C SER A 277 4.99 -12.83 11.28
N CYS A 278 3.76 -13.04 11.77
CA CYS A 278 2.88 -14.10 11.26
C CYS A 278 2.57 -13.92 9.76
N PHE A 279 2.25 -12.70 9.33
CA PHE A 279 2.02 -12.38 7.92
C PHE A 279 3.22 -12.71 7.05
N LEU A 280 4.42 -12.28 7.44
CA LEU A 280 5.66 -12.53 6.72
C LEU A 280 6.00 -14.02 6.65
N ASN A 281 5.85 -14.74 7.76
CA ASN A 281 6.08 -16.17 7.82
C ASN A 281 5.10 -16.95 6.92
N ASN A 282 3.84 -16.51 6.84
CA ASN A 282 2.87 -17.10 5.93
C ASN A 282 3.26 -16.88 4.46
N LEU A 283 3.70 -15.66 4.10
CA LEU A 283 4.17 -15.38 2.74
C LEU A 283 5.43 -16.17 2.37
N GLU A 284 6.33 -16.37 3.32
CA GLU A 284 7.53 -17.21 3.13
C GLU A 284 7.16 -18.67 2.90
N LYS A 285 6.25 -19.25 3.71
CA LYS A 285 5.71 -20.60 3.53
C LYS A 285 5.03 -20.78 2.18
N LEU A 286 4.31 -19.77 1.69
CA LEU A 286 3.67 -19.76 0.38
C LEU A 286 4.67 -19.58 -0.78
N GLY A 287 5.96 -19.42 -0.52
CA GLY A 287 6.97 -19.18 -1.56
C GLY A 287 6.86 -17.82 -2.25
N VAL A 288 6.18 -16.86 -1.63
CA VAL A 288 5.97 -15.52 -2.16
C VAL A 288 7.17 -14.60 -1.90
N LEU A 289 7.85 -14.80 -0.78
CA LEU A 289 9.05 -14.03 -0.40
C LEU A 289 10.09 -14.95 0.24
N LYS A 290 11.31 -14.43 0.36
CA LYS A 290 12.38 -15.02 1.17
C LYS A 290 12.95 -13.98 2.14
N LYS A 291 13.46 -14.45 3.29
CA LYS A 291 14.16 -13.60 4.24
C LYS A 291 15.49 -13.13 3.64
N PHE A 292 15.74 -11.82 3.66
CA PHE A 292 17.01 -11.25 3.21
C PHE A 292 18.12 -11.51 4.24
N LYS A 293 19.08 -12.36 3.86
CA LYS A 293 20.24 -12.71 4.68
C LYS A 293 21.57 -12.17 4.11
N GLY A 294 21.51 -11.12 3.26
CA GLY A 294 22.70 -10.56 2.59
C GLY A 294 23.05 -11.25 1.26
N LYS A 295 22.17 -12.07 0.71
CA LYS A 295 22.35 -12.71 -0.61
C LYS A 295 21.10 -12.52 -1.46
N LEU A 296 21.29 -12.27 -2.76
CA LEU A 296 20.26 -12.21 -3.79
C LEU A 296 20.46 -13.38 -4.76
N PHE A 297 19.39 -14.02 -5.14
CA PHE A 297 19.40 -15.12 -6.09
C PHE A 297 18.04 -15.30 -6.76
N HIS A 298 18.01 -15.84 -7.95
CA HIS A 298 16.76 -16.20 -8.62
C HIS A 298 16.13 -17.41 -7.96
N TYR A 299 14.81 -17.34 -7.76
CA TYR A 299 13.99 -18.47 -7.34
C TYR A 299 12.61 -18.38 -7.97
N ARG A 300 11.95 -19.53 -8.12
CA ARG A 300 10.57 -19.57 -8.59
C ARG A 300 9.65 -18.99 -7.51
N LYS A 301 9.20 -17.76 -7.73
CA LYS A 301 8.36 -17.02 -6.80
C LYS A 301 6.88 -17.22 -7.12
N ASN A 302 6.07 -17.49 -6.12
CA ASN A 302 4.62 -17.48 -6.23
C ASN A 302 4.09 -16.04 -6.09
N LYS A 303 2.97 -15.72 -6.78
CA LYS A 303 2.26 -14.45 -6.62
C LYS A 303 1.19 -14.57 -5.54
N LEU A 304 0.97 -13.50 -4.80
CA LEU A 304 -0.06 -13.47 -3.76
C LEU A 304 -1.49 -13.37 -4.34
N ASN A 305 -1.66 -12.77 -5.52
CA ASN A 305 -2.95 -12.60 -6.21
C ASN A 305 -4.06 -11.94 -5.37
N THR A 306 -3.71 -11.08 -4.42
CA THR A 306 -4.65 -10.44 -3.49
C THR A 306 -5.81 -9.78 -4.21
N ASN A 307 -5.53 -8.99 -5.25
CA ASN A 307 -6.55 -8.26 -6.00
C ASN A 307 -7.59 -9.20 -6.63
N LYS A 308 -7.12 -10.22 -7.37
CA LYS A 308 -7.99 -11.16 -8.07
C LYS A 308 -8.90 -11.94 -7.11
N GLU A 309 -8.34 -12.44 -6.02
CA GLU A 309 -9.11 -13.19 -5.03
C GLU A 309 -10.12 -12.29 -4.28
N THR A 310 -9.72 -11.06 -3.96
CA THR A 310 -10.59 -10.12 -3.27
C THR A 310 -11.78 -9.74 -4.13
N ILE A 311 -11.55 -9.38 -5.40
CA ILE A 311 -12.66 -8.94 -6.27
C ILE A 311 -13.67 -10.05 -6.53
N LEU A 312 -13.24 -11.31 -6.67
CA LEU A 312 -14.15 -12.45 -6.81
C LEU A 312 -15.07 -12.60 -5.59
N LYS A 313 -14.52 -12.46 -4.38
CA LYS A 313 -15.32 -12.50 -3.13
C LYS A 313 -16.27 -11.31 -3.03
N VAL A 314 -15.82 -10.11 -3.43
CA VAL A 314 -16.63 -8.88 -3.41
C VAL A 314 -17.78 -8.95 -4.38
N ASN A 315 -17.55 -9.38 -5.62
CA ASN A 315 -18.60 -9.51 -6.62
C ASN A 315 -19.68 -10.48 -6.15
N LYS A 316 -19.28 -11.64 -5.60
CA LYS A 316 -20.22 -12.59 -4.98
C LYS A 316 -21.03 -11.97 -3.85
N PHE A 317 -20.39 -11.14 -3.00
CA PHE A 317 -21.03 -10.50 -1.86
C PHE A 317 -22.01 -9.40 -2.27
N LEU A 318 -21.66 -8.61 -3.30
CA LEU A 318 -22.48 -7.51 -3.81
C LEU A 318 -23.51 -7.95 -4.87
N GLY A 319 -23.48 -9.21 -5.32
CA GLY A 319 -24.34 -9.71 -6.39
C GLY A 319 -24.02 -9.14 -7.78
N LEU A 320 -22.72 -8.88 -8.06
CA LEU A 320 -22.20 -8.33 -9.30
C LEU A 320 -21.67 -9.42 -10.23
#